data_0d2fdf949c5b653c81d12a062bfe8781
#
_entry.id   0d2fdf949c5b653c81d12a062bfe8781
#
_cell.length_a   1.000
_cell.length_b   1.000
_cell.length_c   1.000
_cell.angle_alpha   90.00
_cell.angle_beta   90.00
_cell.angle_gamma   90.00
#
_symmetry.space_group_name_H-M   'P 1'
#
loop_
_entity.id
_entity.type
_entity.pdbx_description
1 polymer ?
#
loop_
_entity_poly.entity_id
_entity_poly.type
_entity_poly.pdbx_seq_one_letter_code
_entity_poly.pdbx_strand_id
1 'polypeptide(L)'
;MTVYTCSPDLASILTCIYEAWNSRLGYRNVRLMTEPVGNLELFCDYCHVEPDTEKAASVTRSIQKKIGAAAWRLVYLCAMSERSDAPDVIYRFLLYGFSYGKDTLHMLQEPAVFHAFEVSRQVTNEAHSFREFIRFANISSGFPILVSHISPKANVLTLVAPLFSDRLPSENWMILDDNRQLAVVHPADRPFYLTRLSPDEIERLSLTESTSNPYEELWKGFFTAIAIKERSNPDCQRTHLPLHYRDHMPEFKNL
;
A
#
# COMPACT_ATOMS: atom_id res chain seq x y z
N MET A 1 -15.90 0.30 26.60
CA MET A 1 -14.79 0.83 25.77
C MET A 1 -15.38 1.29 24.45
N THR A 2 -14.95 2.46 23.93
CA THR A 2 -15.46 2.96 22.64
C THR A 2 -14.51 2.59 21.52
N VAL A 3 -15.03 1.92 20.49
CA VAL A 3 -14.28 1.54 19.28
C VAL A 3 -14.75 2.43 18.14
N TYR A 4 -13.87 3.31 17.67
CA TYR A 4 -14.11 4.11 16.49
C TYR A 4 -13.73 3.32 15.25
N THR A 5 -14.63 3.24 14.27
CA THR A 5 -14.42 2.51 13.02
C THR A 5 -14.41 3.47 11.83
N CYS A 6 -13.64 3.17 10.80
CA CYS A 6 -13.54 4.00 9.60
C CYS A 6 -13.16 3.15 8.37
N SER A 7 -13.35 3.72 7.20
CA SER A 7 -12.87 3.13 5.95
C SER A 7 -11.33 3.05 5.92
N PRO A 8 -10.73 2.07 5.19
CA PRO A 8 -9.29 1.84 5.15
C PRO A 8 -8.56 2.79 4.18
N ASP A 9 -8.87 4.08 4.25
CA ASP A 9 -8.19 5.13 3.49
C ASP A 9 -7.62 6.21 4.43
N LEU A 10 -6.63 6.95 3.93
CA LEU A 10 -5.89 7.92 4.73
C LEU A 10 -6.78 8.99 5.35
N ALA A 11 -7.75 9.54 4.60
CA ALA A 11 -8.60 10.63 5.09
C ALA A 11 -9.54 10.13 6.19
N SER A 12 -10.13 8.95 6.00
CA SER A 12 -10.99 8.28 6.98
C SER A 12 -10.22 7.96 8.27
N ILE A 13 -9.02 7.39 8.15
CA ILE A 13 -8.14 7.09 9.30
C ILE A 13 -7.80 8.36 10.10
N LEU A 14 -7.39 9.43 9.41
CA LEU A 14 -7.04 10.69 10.08
C LEU A 14 -8.26 11.36 10.71
N THR A 15 -9.44 11.27 10.09
CA THR A 15 -10.69 11.76 10.67
C THR A 15 -11.06 10.95 11.92
N CYS A 16 -10.93 9.63 11.86
CA CYS A 16 -11.16 8.74 13.00
C CYS A 16 -10.25 9.11 14.19
N ILE A 17 -8.98 9.37 13.94
CA ILE A 17 -8.01 9.84 14.94
C ILE A 17 -8.44 11.19 15.53
N TYR A 18 -8.92 12.12 14.70
CA TYR A 18 -9.43 13.41 15.16
C TYR A 18 -10.61 13.24 16.12
N GLU A 19 -11.61 12.43 15.76
CA GLU A 19 -12.79 12.19 16.59
C GLU A 19 -12.44 11.49 17.91
N ALA A 20 -11.58 10.47 17.85
CA ALA A 20 -11.08 9.79 19.04
C ALA A 20 -10.37 10.76 20.00
N TRP A 21 -9.58 11.70 19.47
CA TRP A 21 -8.91 12.72 20.28
C TRP A 21 -9.90 13.73 20.86
N ASN A 22 -10.85 14.17 20.06
CA ASN A 22 -11.85 15.16 20.46
C ASN A 22 -12.85 14.64 21.50
N SER A 23 -13.09 13.32 21.54
CA SER A 23 -14.00 12.68 22.48
C SER A 23 -13.60 12.84 23.96
N ARG A 24 -12.31 13.09 24.23
CA ARG A 24 -11.73 13.22 25.58
C ARG A 24 -11.98 12.02 26.53
N LEU A 25 -12.34 10.85 25.97
CA LEU A 25 -12.59 9.63 26.76
C LEU A 25 -11.31 9.04 27.38
N GLY A 26 -10.15 9.54 26.97
CA GLY A 26 -8.85 9.04 27.38
C GLY A 26 -8.40 7.82 26.57
N TYR A 27 -7.12 7.74 26.30
CA TYR A 27 -6.52 6.75 25.41
C TYR A 27 -6.74 5.27 25.82
N ARG A 28 -7.03 5.02 27.10
CA ARG A 28 -7.29 3.66 27.61
C ARG A 28 -8.71 3.16 27.29
N ASN A 29 -9.63 4.08 27.06
CA ASN A 29 -11.05 3.79 26.82
C ASN A 29 -11.42 3.86 25.34
N VAL A 30 -10.44 4.12 24.47
CA VAL A 30 -10.62 4.30 23.03
C VAL A 30 -9.76 3.31 22.27
N ARG A 31 -10.33 2.73 21.22
CA ARG A 31 -9.65 1.90 20.21
C ARG A 31 -10.12 2.32 18.83
N LEU A 32 -9.25 2.22 17.85
CA LEU A 32 -9.55 2.58 16.47
C LEU A 32 -9.32 1.38 15.55
N MET A 33 -10.24 1.19 14.59
CA MET A 33 -10.13 0.08 13.64
C MET A 33 -10.63 0.49 12.26
N THR A 34 -10.10 -0.15 11.22
CA THR A 34 -10.69 -0.07 9.87
C THR A 34 -11.78 -1.12 9.69
N GLU A 35 -12.75 -0.79 8.85
CA GLU A 35 -13.81 -1.71 8.41
C GLU A 35 -13.34 -2.58 7.23
N PRO A 36 -13.91 -3.80 7.10
CA PRO A 36 -14.94 -4.39 7.94
C PRO A 36 -14.38 -4.90 9.27
N VAL A 37 -15.13 -4.67 10.36
CA VAL A 37 -14.80 -5.23 11.67
C VAL A 37 -15.20 -6.71 11.67
N GLY A 38 -14.24 -7.61 11.93
CA GLY A 38 -14.48 -9.04 11.92
C GLY A 38 -15.40 -9.48 13.08
N ASN A 39 -14.83 -9.71 14.27
CA ASN A 39 -15.60 -10.10 15.45
C ASN A 39 -15.84 -8.89 16.35
N LEU A 40 -17.10 -8.68 16.73
CA LEU A 40 -17.46 -7.66 17.72
C LEU A 40 -17.07 -8.13 19.13
N GLU A 41 -16.40 -7.26 19.87
CA GLU A 41 -16.04 -7.51 21.27
C GLU A 41 -17.20 -7.15 22.20
N LEU A 42 -17.41 -7.95 23.22
CA LEU A 42 -18.43 -7.67 24.26
C LEU A 42 -18.04 -6.42 25.06
N PHE A 43 -19.06 -5.68 25.49
CA PHE A 43 -18.93 -4.46 26.31
C PHE A 43 -18.15 -3.33 25.58
N CYS A 44 -18.20 -3.29 24.24
CA CYS A 44 -17.67 -2.23 23.42
C CYS A 44 -18.80 -1.54 22.65
N ASP A 45 -18.75 -0.21 22.63
CA ASP A 45 -19.62 0.62 21.80
C ASP A 45 -18.89 0.95 20.50
N TYR A 46 -19.47 0.57 19.36
CA TYR A 46 -18.89 0.82 18.05
C TYR A 46 -19.47 2.09 17.43
N CYS A 47 -18.60 2.99 17.00
CA CYS A 47 -18.96 4.27 16.41
C CYS A 47 -18.28 4.43 15.06
N HIS A 48 -19.05 4.39 13.96
CA HIS A 48 -18.55 4.67 12.62
C HIS A 48 -18.26 6.15 12.46
N VAL A 49 -17.13 6.47 11.83
CA VAL A 49 -16.68 7.84 11.55
C VAL A 49 -16.62 8.07 10.05
N GLU A 50 -17.50 8.95 9.58
CA GLU A 50 -17.49 9.40 8.19
C GLU A 50 -16.25 10.27 7.87
N PRO A 51 -15.65 10.15 6.67
CA PRO A 51 -14.48 10.91 6.30
C PRO A 51 -14.78 12.42 6.20
N ASP A 52 -13.90 13.22 6.78
CA ASP A 52 -13.95 14.68 6.76
C ASP A 52 -12.56 15.23 6.35
N THR A 53 -12.50 15.82 5.19
CA THR A 53 -11.25 16.32 4.60
C THR A 53 -10.62 17.46 5.39
N GLU A 54 -11.42 18.30 6.05
CA GLU A 54 -10.91 19.41 6.85
C GLU A 54 -10.28 18.91 8.15
N LYS A 55 -10.92 17.95 8.82
CA LYS A 55 -10.38 17.29 10.02
C LYS A 55 -9.10 16.53 9.69
N ALA A 56 -9.09 15.75 8.62
CA ALA A 56 -7.92 15.02 8.15
C ALA A 56 -6.75 15.98 7.84
N ALA A 57 -7.01 17.09 7.14
CA ALA A 57 -6.00 18.11 6.86
C ALA A 57 -5.49 18.81 8.13
N SER A 58 -6.35 19.01 9.13
CA SER A 58 -5.97 19.58 10.42
C SER A 58 -5.01 18.67 11.18
N VAL A 59 -5.28 17.36 11.20
CA VAL A 59 -4.39 16.34 11.81
C VAL A 59 -3.05 16.33 11.08
N THR A 60 -3.07 16.29 9.74
CA THR A 60 -1.85 16.32 8.90
C THR A 60 -0.97 17.53 9.24
N ARG A 61 -1.55 18.74 9.23
CA ARG A 61 -0.82 19.98 9.57
C ARG A 61 -0.25 19.93 10.99
N SER A 62 -1.02 19.38 11.94
CA SER A 62 -0.58 19.25 13.33
C SER A 62 0.61 18.31 13.49
N ILE A 63 0.60 17.17 12.80
CA ILE A 63 1.72 16.20 12.78
C ILE A 63 2.97 16.87 12.19
N GLN A 64 2.84 17.46 10.99
CA GLN A 64 3.97 18.09 10.30
C GLN A 64 4.58 19.24 11.10
N LYS A 65 3.74 20.07 11.73
CA LYS A 65 4.18 21.24 12.51
C LYS A 65 4.82 20.84 13.84
N LYS A 66 4.25 19.89 14.57
CA LYS A 66 4.66 19.58 15.95
C LYS A 66 5.69 18.45 16.01
N ILE A 67 5.59 17.45 15.14
CA ILE A 67 6.43 16.25 15.18
C ILE A 67 7.42 16.25 14.01
N GLY A 68 6.97 16.65 12.81
CA GLY A 68 7.82 16.83 11.64
C GLY A 68 7.48 15.91 10.48
N ALA A 69 8.15 16.15 9.33
CA ALA A 69 7.88 15.43 8.08
C ALA A 69 8.20 13.93 8.15
N ALA A 70 9.22 13.53 8.92
CA ALA A 70 9.56 12.11 9.09
C ALA A 70 8.46 11.33 9.82
N ALA A 71 7.85 11.95 10.86
CA ALA A 71 6.71 11.36 11.56
C ALA A 71 5.47 11.28 10.65
N TRP A 72 5.23 12.31 9.84
CA TRP A 72 4.17 12.26 8.83
C TRP A 72 4.37 11.11 7.84
N ARG A 73 5.60 10.91 7.35
CA ARG A 73 5.93 9.77 6.49
C ARG A 73 5.64 8.43 7.17
N LEU A 74 6.00 8.29 8.45
CA LEU A 74 5.72 7.08 9.24
C LEU A 74 4.20 6.84 9.33
N VAL A 75 3.43 7.87 9.69
CA VAL A 75 1.96 7.81 9.76
C VAL A 75 1.35 7.43 8.41
N TYR A 76 1.81 8.06 7.33
CA TYR A 76 1.37 7.74 5.98
C TYR A 76 1.61 6.27 5.63
N LEU A 77 2.81 5.75 5.90
CA LEU A 77 3.14 4.33 5.66
C LEU A 77 2.27 3.40 6.49
N CYS A 78 2.04 3.70 7.77
CA CYS A 78 1.13 2.91 8.60
C CYS A 78 -0.31 2.90 8.04
N ALA A 79 -0.79 4.03 7.54
CA ALA A 79 -2.12 4.13 6.94
C ALA A 79 -2.25 3.36 5.60
N MET A 80 -1.15 3.05 4.94
CA MET A 80 -1.14 2.21 3.72
C MET A 80 -1.18 0.70 4.04
N SER A 81 -1.04 0.31 5.30
CA SER A 81 -1.11 -1.10 5.73
C SER A 81 -2.52 -1.68 5.56
N GLU A 82 -2.61 -2.99 5.30
CA GLU A 82 -3.88 -3.74 5.31
C GLU A 82 -4.43 -4.04 6.71
N ARG A 83 -3.67 -3.72 7.76
CA ARG A 83 -4.01 -4.05 9.14
C ARG A 83 -5.25 -3.30 9.60
N SER A 84 -6.20 -4.02 10.17
CA SER A 84 -7.41 -3.40 10.71
C SER A 84 -7.15 -2.49 11.92
N ASP A 85 -6.04 -2.70 12.65
CA ASP A 85 -5.62 -1.90 13.79
C ASP A 85 -4.69 -0.72 13.42
N ALA A 86 -4.41 -0.50 12.12
CA ALA A 86 -3.54 0.58 11.67
C ALA A 86 -3.95 1.97 12.24
N PRO A 87 -5.24 2.35 12.32
CA PRO A 87 -5.62 3.61 12.95
C PRO A 87 -5.24 3.69 14.43
N ASP A 88 -5.36 2.60 15.19
CA ASP A 88 -4.97 2.56 16.60
C ASP A 88 -3.45 2.64 16.77
N VAL A 89 -2.69 1.95 15.93
CA VAL A 89 -1.22 2.05 15.90
C VAL A 89 -0.79 3.50 15.69
N ILE A 90 -1.38 4.18 14.72
CA ILE A 90 -1.09 5.60 14.44
C ILE A 90 -1.50 6.47 15.64
N TYR A 91 -2.69 6.26 16.17
CA TYR A 91 -3.19 7.02 17.33
C TYR A 91 -2.26 6.89 18.54
N ARG A 92 -1.83 5.67 18.90
CA ARG A 92 -0.89 5.43 19.99
C ARG A 92 0.47 6.10 19.75
N PHE A 93 1.00 6.01 18.55
CA PHE A 93 2.22 6.72 18.16
C PHE A 93 2.07 8.23 18.33
N LEU A 94 0.95 8.82 17.90
CA LEU A 94 0.70 10.25 17.96
C LEU A 94 0.55 10.76 19.39
N LEU A 95 0.10 9.94 20.36
CA LEU A 95 0.11 10.31 21.79
C LEU A 95 1.52 10.68 22.26
N TYR A 96 2.52 9.86 21.91
CA TYR A 96 3.93 10.16 22.17
C TYR A 96 4.41 11.33 21.32
N GLY A 97 4.07 11.35 20.04
CA GLY A 97 4.48 12.40 19.11
C GLY A 97 4.10 13.80 19.56
N PHE A 98 2.88 13.98 20.05
CA PHE A 98 2.42 15.28 20.55
C PHE A 98 2.98 15.64 21.91
N SER A 99 3.47 14.66 22.69
CA SER A 99 4.08 14.88 24.00
C SER A 99 5.58 15.20 23.90
N TYR A 100 6.32 14.49 23.02
CA TYR A 100 7.79 14.56 22.93
C TYR A 100 8.29 15.21 21.62
N GLY A 101 7.38 15.55 20.70
CA GLY A 101 7.76 16.17 19.43
C GLY A 101 8.64 15.24 18.56
N LYS A 102 9.69 15.81 17.97
CA LYS A 102 10.60 15.09 17.07
C LYS A 102 11.37 13.95 17.74
N ASP A 103 11.59 14.04 19.03
CA ASP A 103 12.36 13.05 19.79
C ASP A 103 11.65 11.69 19.86
N THR A 104 10.33 11.67 19.67
CA THR A 104 9.52 10.45 19.59
C THR A 104 10.09 9.42 18.60
N LEU A 105 10.63 9.87 17.47
CA LEU A 105 11.19 8.98 16.46
C LEU A 105 12.41 8.18 16.95
N HIS A 106 13.04 8.59 18.04
CA HIS A 106 14.18 7.92 18.66
C HIS A 106 13.79 7.05 19.85
N MET A 107 12.51 7.06 20.26
CA MET A 107 11.99 6.32 21.42
C MET A 107 11.56 4.89 21.07
N LEU A 108 12.44 4.13 20.42
CA LEU A 108 12.12 2.75 19.98
C LEU A 108 11.92 1.76 21.16
N GLN A 109 12.29 2.12 22.37
CA GLN A 109 11.97 1.36 23.58
C GLN A 109 10.49 1.42 23.97
N GLU A 110 9.75 2.43 23.45
CA GLU A 110 8.31 2.54 23.69
C GLU A 110 7.53 1.64 22.72
N PRO A 111 6.68 0.71 23.24
CA PRO A 111 6.00 -0.27 22.40
C PRO A 111 5.15 0.36 21.29
N ALA A 112 4.49 1.50 21.55
CA ALA A 112 3.65 2.17 20.57
C ALA A 112 4.49 2.77 19.41
N VAL A 113 5.69 3.29 19.72
CA VAL A 113 6.61 3.81 18.71
C VAL A 113 7.20 2.67 17.90
N PHE A 114 7.70 1.64 18.59
CA PHE A 114 8.28 0.46 17.95
C PHE A 114 7.28 -0.20 16.97
N HIS A 115 6.04 -0.38 17.40
CA HIS A 115 4.99 -1.00 16.57
C HIS A 115 4.69 -0.16 15.31
N ALA A 116 4.65 1.17 15.41
CA ALA A 116 4.48 2.03 14.23
C ALA A 116 5.64 1.86 13.24
N PHE A 117 6.88 1.77 13.71
CA PHE A 117 8.04 1.49 12.85
C PHE A 117 7.96 0.10 12.22
N GLU A 118 7.52 -0.90 12.97
CA GLU A 118 7.36 -2.27 12.48
C GLU A 118 6.34 -2.33 11.33
N VAL A 119 5.15 -1.73 11.51
CA VAL A 119 4.11 -1.65 10.49
C VAL A 119 4.62 -0.89 9.25
N SER A 120 5.25 0.26 9.43
CA SER A 120 5.80 1.04 8.31
C SER A 120 6.87 0.28 7.53
N ARG A 121 7.70 -0.51 8.21
CA ARG A 121 8.73 -1.35 7.60
C ARG A 121 8.11 -2.49 6.78
N GLN A 122 7.03 -3.11 7.25
CA GLN A 122 6.31 -4.14 6.48
C GLN A 122 5.82 -3.56 5.15
N VAL A 123 5.17 -2.40 5.17
CA VAL A 123 4.69 -1.72 3.95
C VAL A 123 5.85 -1.33 3.02
N THR A 124 6.93 -0.82 3.57
CA THR A 124 8.11 -0.42 2.79
C THR A 124 8.80 -1.62 2.14
N ASN A 125 8.92 -2.74 2.85
CA ASN A 125 9.51 -3.96 2.32
C ASN A 125 8.64 -4.54 1.19
N GLU A 126 7.32 -4.54 1.34
CA GLU A 126 6.40 -4.99 0.29
C GLU A 126 6.51 -4.10 -0.95
N ALA A 127 6.51 -2.77 -0.78
CA ALA A 127 6.72 -1.85 -1.90
C ALA A 127 8.08 -2.07 -2.58
N HIS A 128 9.13 -2.39 -1.83
CA HIS A 128 10.44 -2.72 -2.37
C HIS A 128 10.39 -3.99 -3.22
N SER A 129 9.74 -5.05 -2.73
CA SER A 129 9.55 -6.29 -3.48
C SER A 129 8.81 -6.06 -4.80
N PHE A 130 7.73 -5.28 -4.80
CA PHE A 130 7.02 -4.98 -6.04
C PHE A 130 7.86 -4.17 -7.04
N ARG A 131 8.77 -3.31 -6.61
CA ARG A 131 9.71 -2.62 -7.51
C ARG A 131 10.61 -3.57 -8.29
N GLU A 132 10.90 -4.74 -7.74
CA GLU A 132 11.72 -5.78 -8.37
C GLU A 132 10.90 -6.75 -9.22
N PHE A 133 9.67 -7.05 -8.79
CA PHE A 133 8.86 -8.14 -9.33
C PHE A 133 7.79 -7.71 -10.33
N ILE A 134 7.48 -6.42 -10.46
CA ILE A 134 6.55 -5.92 -11.48
C ILE A 134 7.04 -6.31 -12.88
N ARG A 135 6.11 -6.86 -13.68
CA ARG A 135 6.31 -7.18 -15.09
C ARG A 135 5.27 -6.46 -15.92
N PHE A 136 5.71 -5.71 -16.91
CA PHE A 136 4.84 -5.03 -17.83
C PHE A 136 4.58 -5.88 -19.07
N ALA A 137 3.31 -6.01 -19.44
CA ALA A 137 2.89 -6.51 -20.75
C ALA A 137 2.55 -5.33 -21.66
N ASN A 138 2.87 -5.45 -22.94
CA ASN A 138 2.49 -4.45 -23.92
C ASN A 138 1.10 -4.76 -24.48
N ILE A 139 0.17 -3.84 -24.31
CA ILE A 139 -1.17 -3.93 -24.87
C ILE A 139 -1.25 -3.06 -26.11
N SER A 140 -1.36 -3.70 -27.28
CA SER A 140 -1.43 -3.01 -28.58
C SER A 140 -2.89 -2.80 -29.00
N SER A 141 -3.54 -1.75 -28.50
CA SER A 141 -4.87 -1.32 -28.99
C SER A 141 -4.79 0.03 -29.72
N GLY A 142 -3.88 0.15 -30.69
CA GLY A 142 -3.66 1.40 -31.44
C GLY A 142 -2.51 2.26 -30.92
N PHE A 143 -2.32 2.33 -29.61
CA PHE A 143 -1.14 2.94 -28.97
C PHE A 143 -0.49 1.92 -28.03
N PRO A 144 0.85 1.81 -28.00
CA PRO A 144 1.53 0.93 -27.06
C PRO A 144 1.32 1.44 -25.64
N ILE A 145 0.77 0.60 -24.78
CA ILE A 145 0.61 0.87 -23.35
C ILE A 145 1.21 -0.32 -22.59
N LEU A 146 2.09 -0.01 -21.66
CA LEU A 146 2.66 -1.00 -20.76
C LEU A 146 1.72 -1.18 -19.54
N VAL A 147 1.18 -2.37 -19.37
CA VAL A 147 0.26 -2.69 -18.26
C VAL A 147 0.89 -3.73 -17.35
N SER A 148 0.73 -3.55 -16.06
CA SER A 148 1.13 -4.51 -15.04
C SER A 148 0.05 -4.68 -14.00
N HIS A 149 -0.19 -5.92 -13.59
CA HIS A 149 -1.07 -6.29 -12.49
C HIS A 149 -0.25 -6.61 -11.25
N ILE A 150 -0.76 -6.21 -10.09
CA ILE A 150 -0.21 -6.55 -8.78
C ILE A 150 -1.34 -6.86 -7.81
N SER A 151 -1.07 -7.75 -6.85
CA SER A 151 -2.02 -8.10 -5.77
C SER A 151 -1.36 -7.89 -4.40
N PRO A 152 -1.02 -6.64 -4.03
CA PRO A 152 -0.35 -6.35 -2.78
C PRO A 152 -1.30 -6.42 -1.59
N LYS A 153 -0.76 -6.74 -0.42
CA LYS A 153 -1.46 -6.61 0.85
C LYS A 153 -1.63 -5.14 1.24
N ALA A 154 -0.53 -4.40 1.31
CA ALA A 154 -0.56 -2.97 1.58
C ALA A 154 -0.87 -2.15 0.31
N ASN A 155 -1.38 -0.93 0.46
CA ASN A 155 -1.57 0.00 -0.66
C ASN A 155 -0.21 0.59 -1.09
N VAL A 156 0.48 -0.09 -2.01
CA VAL A 156 1.85 0.26 -2.42
C VAL A 156 1.93 1.13 -3.68
N LEU A 157 0.83 1.38 -4.39
CA LEU A 157 0.84 2.06 -5.68
C LEU A 157 1.58 3.40 -5.64
N THR A 158 1.30 4.24 -4.64
CA THR A 158 1.95 5.55 -4.47
C THR A 158 3.43 5.45 -4.11
N LEU A 159 3.86 4.30 -3.58
CA LEU A 159 5.25 4.05 -3.20
C LEU A 159 6.08 3.49 -4.35
N VAL A 160 5.43 2.80 -5.28
CA VAL A 160 6.05 2.13 -6.43
C VAL A 160 6.09 3.05 -7.65
N ALA A 161 5.02 3.79 -7.91
CA ALA A 161 4.85 4.65 -9.08
C ALA A 161 6.00 5.64 -9.35
N PRO A 162 6.57 6.33 -8.34
CA PRO A 162 7.66 7.27 -8.59
C PRO A 162 8.87 6.63 -9.28
N LEU A 163 9.22 5.39 -8.90
CA LEU A 163 10.35 4.68 -9.52
C LEU A 163 10.12 4.42 -11.01
N PHE A 164 8.90 4.00 -11.38
CA PHE A 164 8.59 3.72 -12.79
C PHE A 164 8.41 5.00 -13.60
N SER A 165 7.91 6.08 -12.98
CA SER A 165 7.88 7.40 -13.60
C SER A 165 9.29 7.91 -13.96
N ASP A 166 10.26 7.66 -13.08
CA ASP A 166 11.67 8.02 -13.34
C ASP A 166 12.34 7.11 -14.37
N ARG A 167 11.97 5.81 -14.43
CA ARG A 167 12.58 4.83 -15.34
C ARG A 167 11.98 4.85 -16.74
N LEU A 168 10.71 5.16 -16.86
CA LEU A 168 9.92 5.08 -18.10
C LEU A 168 9.16 6.39 -18.33
N PRO A 169 9.85 7.55 -18.37
CA PRO A 169 9.18 8.85 -18.44
C PRO A 169 8.46 9.06 -19.79
N SER A 170 8.99 8.52 -20.88
CA SER A 170 8.44 8.67 -22.24
C SER A 170 7.43 7.59 -22.64
N GLU A 171 7.14 6.66 -21.74
CA GLU A 171 6.22 5.56 -22.02
C GLU A 171 4.85 5.78 -21.36
N ASN A 172 3.78 5.35 -22.04
CA ASN A 172 2.48 5.20 -21.41
C ASN A 172 2.46 3.90 -20.62
N TRP A 173 2.24 3.99 -19.32
CA TRP A 173 2.14 2.78 -18.50
C TRP A 173 1.07 2.89 -17.43
N MET A 174 0.63 1.71 -16.98
CA MET A 174 -0.36 1.56 -15.92
C MET A 174 0.01 0.39 -15.02
N ILE A 175 -0.16 0.58 -13.71
CA ILE A 175 -0.03 -0.48 -12.70
C ILE A 175 -1.36 -0.60 -11.98
N LEU A 176 -1.97 -1.79 -12.03
CA LEU A 176 -3.25 -2.10 -11.42
C LEU A 176 -3.04 -2.85 -10.10
N ASP A 177 -3.70 -2.40 -9.05
CA ASP A 177 -3.89 -3.14 -7.80
C ASP A 177 -5.24 -3.88 -7.89
N ASP A 178 -5.18 -5.18 -8.16
CA ASP A 178 -6.37 -6.02 -8.37
C ASP A 178 -7.19 -6.17 -7.09
N ASN A 179 -6.54 -6.10 -5.91
CA ASN A 179 -7.22 -6.22 -4.62
C ASN A 179 -8.09 -5.00 -4.30
N ARG A 180 -7.67 -3.79 -4.76
CA ARG A 180 -8.33 -2.53 -4.44
C ARG A 180 -9.06 -1.90 -5.61
N GLN A 181 -8.93 -2.48 -6.81
CA GLN A 181 -9.44 -1.90 -8.08
C GLN A 181 -8.95 -0.46 -8.29
N LEU A 182 -7.70 -0.22 -7.92
CA LEU A 182 -7.01 1.04 -8.08
C LEU A 182 -5.93 0.90 -9.14
N ALA A 183 -5.74 1.96 -9.92
CA ALA A 183 -4.65 2.01 -10.87
C ALA A 183 -3.84 3.31 -10.72
N VAL A 184 -2.54 3.18 -10.94
CA VAL A 184 -1.68 4.31 -11.29
C VAL A 184 -1.57 4.35 -12.80
N VAL A 185 -1.87 5.49 -13.40
CA VAL A 185 -1.75 5.75 -14.83
C VAL A 185 -0.70 6.82 -15.07
N HIS A 186 0.25 6.53 -15.93
CA HIS A 186 1.30 7.46 -16.36
C HIS A 186 1.20 7.69 -17.86
N PRO A 187 0.71 8.84 -18.30
CA PRO A 187 0.83 9.26 -19.70
C PRO A 187 2.30 9.64 -19.99
N ALA A 188 2.77 9.32 -21.19
CA ALA A 188 4.13 9.68 -21.62
C ALA A 188 4.42 11.18 -21.38
N ASP A 189 5.58 11.47 -20.82
CA ASP A 189 6.07 12.82 -20.51
C ASP A 189 5.16 13.66 -19.59
N ARG A 190 4.30 13.03 -18.81
CA ARG A 190 3.38 13.70 -17.87
C ARG A 190 3.44 13.08 -16.47
N PRO A 191 3.02 13.80 -15.43
CA PRO A 191 2.90 13.23 -14.09
C PRO A 191 1.88 12.08 -14.08
N PHE A 192 2.17 11.05 -13.29
CA PHE A 192 1.22 9.96 -13.03
C PHE A 192 0.07 10.44 -12.14
N TYR A 193 -1.05 9.74 -12.22
CA TYR A 193 -2.20 9.94 -11.35
C TYR A 193 -2.82 8.62 -10.94
N LEU A 194 -3.58 8.64 -9.84
CA LEU A 194 -4.34 7.50 -9.35
C LEU A 194 -5.78 7.59 -9.84
N THR A 195 -6.35 6.46 -10.21
CA THR A 195 -7.77 6.35 -10.57
C THR A 195 -8.36 5.05 -10.04
N ARG A 196 -9.67 5.01 -9.85
CA ARG A 196 -10.41 3.77 -9.64
C ARG A 196 -10.87 3.27 -10.99
N LEU A 197 -10.78 1.96 -11.19
CA LEU A 197 -11.29 1.32 -12.40
C LEU A 197 -12.66 0.72 -12.09
N SER A 198 -13.58 0.86 -13.04
CA SER A 198 -14.84 0.14 -13.01
C SER A 198 -14.62 -1.33 -13.39
N PRO A 199 -15.52 -2.25 -12.98
CA PRO A 199 -15.44 -3.65 -13.41
C PRO A 199 -15.38 -3.83 -14.91
N ASP A 200 -16.12 -3.01 -15.66
CA ASP A 200 -16.15 -3.05 -17.14
C ASP A 200 -14.79 -2.65 -17.75
N GLU A 201 -14.08 -1.70 -17.14
CA GLU A 201 -12.74 -1.29 -17.59
C GLU A 201 -11.72 -2.40 -17.33
N ILE A 202 -11.80 -3.05 -16.16
CA ILE A 202 -10.92 -4.17 -15.79
C ILE A 202 -11.14 -5.33 -16.78
N GLU A 203 -12.40 -5.67 -17.10
CA GLU A 203 -12.73 -6.74 -18.06
C GLU A 203 -12.17 -6.43 -19.45
N ARG A 204 -12.33 -5.19 -19.95
CA ARG A 204 -11.77 -4.76 -21.24
C ARG A 204 -10.24 -4.88 -21.28
N LEU A 205 -9.55 -4.51 -20.21
CA LEU A 205 -8.10 -4.66 -20.10
C LEU A 205 -7.70 -6.13 -20.19
N SER A 206 -8.35 -7.00 -19.41
CA SER A 206 -8.07 -8.44 -19.39
C SER A 206 -8.29 -9.12 -20.76
N LEU A 207 -9.31 -8.71 -21.50
CA LEU A 207 -9.58 -9.20 -22.85
C LEU A 207 -8.49 -8.79 -23.85
N THR A 208 -7.91 -7.61 -23.66
CA THR A 208 -6.87 -7.07 -24.55
C THR A 208 -5.49 -7.69 -24.26
N GLU A 209 -5.24 -8.13 -23.03
CA GLU A 209 -3.99 -8.81 -22.61
C GLU A 209 -3.85 -10.23 -23.16
N SER A 210 -4.93 -10.86 -23.60
CA SER A 210 -4.93 -12.24 -24.13
C SER A 210 -4.17 -12.41 -25.45
N THR A 211 -3.65 -11.33 -26.03
CA THR A 211 -2.86 -11.37 -27.27
C THR A 211 -1.40 -11.72 -26.95
N SER A 212 -0.87 -12.76 -27.57
CA SER A 212 0.51 -13.25 -27.41
C SER A 212 1.52 -12.09 -27.51
N ASN A 213 2.28 -11.85 -26.44
CA ASN A 213 3.32 -10.83 -26.39
C ASN A 213 4.69 -11.48 -26.72
N PRO A 214 5.32 -11.15 -27.88
CA PRO A 214 6.59 -11.75 -28.27
C PRO A 214 7.72 -11.49 -27.25
N TYR A 215 7.67 -10.39 -26.52
CA TYR A 215 8.66 -10.09 -25.49
C TYR A 215 8.50 -11.00 -24.25
N GLU A 216 7.30 -11.44 -23.94
CA GLU A 216 7.04 -12.39 -22.85
C GLU A 216 7.67 -13.75 -23.18
N GLU A 217 7.52 -14.22 -24.39
CA GLU A 217 8.15 -15.47 -24.85
C GLU A 217 9.68 -15.38 -24.86
N LEU A 218 10.22 -14.26 -25.30
CA LEU A 218 11.67 -14.01 -25.23
C LEU A 218 12.17 -13.98 -23.79
N TRP A 219 11.41 -13.37 -22.87
CA TRP A 219 11.75 -13.33 -21.45
C TRP A 219 11.75 -14.74 -20.83
N LYS A 220 10.71 -15.55 -21.07
CA LYS A 220 10.64 -16.95 -20.63
C LYS A 220 11.82 -17.77 -21.18
N GLY A 221 12.14 -17.61 -22.46
CA GLY A 221 13.28 -18.26 -23.09
C GLY A 221 14.59 -17.87 -22.44
N PHE A 222 14.81 -16.59 -22.21
CA PHE A 222 16.00 -16.07 -21.52
C PHE A 222 16.09 -16.63 -20.09
N PHE A 223 15.01 -16.54 -19.30
CA PHE A 223 14.96 -17.03 -17.93
C PHE A 223 15.34 -18.52 -17.85
N THR A 224 14.84 -19.33 -18.77
CA THR A 224 15.16 -20.77 -18.86
C THR A 224 16.62 -20.98 -19.27
N ALA A 225 17.12 -20.21 -20.22
CA ALA A 225 18.48 -20.37 -20.76
C ALA A 225 19.59 -20.02 -19.76
N ILE A 226 19.36 -19.03 -18.88
CA ILE A 226 20.33 -18.63 -17.86
C ILE A 226 20.25 -19.47 -16.58
N ALA A 227 19.22 -20.31 -16.43
CA ALA A 227 19.03 -21.14 -15.26
C ALA A 227 20.14 -22.20 -15.14
N ILE A 228 20.83 -22.22 -13.99
CA ILE A 228 21.85 -23.21 -13.67
C ILE A 228 21.19 -24.26 -12.79
N LYS A 229 20.95 -25.46 -13.32
CA LYS A 229 20.23 -26.56 -12.66
C LYS A 229 20.86 -26.96 -11.32
N GLU A 230 22.19 -26.98 -11.24
CA GLU A 230 22.97 -27.32 -10.05
C GLU A 230 22.82 -26.29 -8.91
N ARG A 231 22.36 -25.09 -9.23
CA ARG A 231 22.09 -24.01 -8.26
C ARG A 231 20.61 -23.91 -7.89
N SER A 232 19.77 -24.79 -8.41
CA SER A 232 18.34 -24.79 -8.10
C SER A 232 18.11 -25.07 -6.60
N ASN A 233 17.51 -24.10 -5.92
CA ASN A 233 17.14 -24.22 -4.51
C ASN A 233 15.73 -23.62 -4.31
N PRO A 234 14.67 -24.44 -4.39
CA PRO A 234 13.29 -23.97 -4.29
C PRO A 234 12.95 -23.29 -2.95
N ASP A 235 13.57 -23.71 -1.85
CA ASP A 235 13.30 -23.12 -0.54
C ASP A 235 13.93 -21.74 -0.41
N CYS A 236 15.17 -21.59 -0.88
CA CYS A 236 15.82 -20.28 -0.97
C CYS A 236 15.03 -19.35 -1.92
N GLN A 237 14.58 -19.86 -3.05
CA GLN A 237 13.78 -19.10 -4.00
C GLN A 237 12.45 -18.62 -3.38
N ARG A 238 11.75 -19.47 -2.60
CA ARG A 238 10.52 -19.09 -1.91
C ARG A 238 10.74 -18.03 -0.83
N THR A 239 11.91 -18.04 -0.19
CA THR A 239 12.27 -17.03 0.81
C THR A 239 12.48 -15.64 0.17
N HIS A 240 13.17 -15.59 -0.98
CA HIS A 240 13.49 -14.32 -1.66
C HIS A 240 12.38 -13.84 -2.60
N LEU A 241 11.61 -14.77 -3.17
CA LEU A 241 10.46 -14.52 -4.04
C LEU A 241 9.27 -15.37 -3.57
N PRO A 242 8.51 -14.91 -2.56
CA PRO A 242 7.32 -15.58 -2.06
C PRO A 242 6.28 -15.84 -3.17
N LEU A 243 5.49 -16.91 -3.01
CA LEU A 243 4.57 -17.40 -4.05
C LEU A 243 3.57 -16.32 -4.50
N HIS A 244 3.04 -15.51 -3.59
CA HIS A 244 2.04 -14.48 -3.90
C HIS A 244 2.52 -13.36 -4.85
N TYR A 245 3.84 -13.21 -5.06
CA TYR A 245 4.35 -12.30 -6.09
C TYR A 245 4.39 -12.94 -7.49
N ARG A 246 4.33 -14.29 -7.58
CA ARG A 246 4.53 -15.02 -8.84
C ARG A 246 3.30 -15.04 -9.74
N ASP A 247 2.12 -14.75 -9.20
CA ASP A 247 0.84 -14.83 -9.90
C ASP A 247 0.81 -13.96 -11.17
N HIS A 248 1.51 -12.82 -11.13
CA HIS A 248 1.61 -11.88 -12.24
C HIS A 248 2.96 -11.94 -12.99
N MET A 249 3.78 -12.96 -12.72
CA MET A 249 5.09 -13.12 -13.36
C MET A 249 5.04 -14.21 -14.44
N PRO A 250 5.20 -13.86 -15.73
CA PRO A 250 5.02 -14.80 -16.84
C PRO A 250 5.97 -15.98 -16.80
N GLU A 251 7.18 -15.82 -16.22
CA GLU A 251 8.16 -16.87 -16.06
C GLU A 251 7.75 -17.99 -15.10
N PHE A 252 6.71 -17.78 -14.28
CA PHE A 252 6.19 -18.76 -13.31
C PHE A 252 4.81 -19.32 -13.66
N LYS A 253 4.13 -18.83 -14.69
CA LYS A 253 2.75 -19.24 -15.05
C LYS A 253 2.61 -20.71 -15.52
N ASN A 254 3.72 -21.42 -15.79
CA ASN A 254 3.71 -22.80 -16.29
C ASN A 254 4.70 -23.72 -15.54
N LEU A 255 5.02 -23.38 -14.29
CA LEU A 255 5.87 -24.19 -13.41
C LEU A 255 5.00 -24.89 -12.29
#